data_92dec95991c7e91c3b7c5a2871cd3270
#
_entry.id   92dec95991c7e91c3b7c5a2871cd3270
#
_cell.length_a   1.000
_cell.length_b   1.000
_cell.length_c   1.000
_cell.angle_alpha   90.00
_cell.angle_beta   90.00
_cell.angle_gamma   90.00
#
_symmetry.space_group_name_H-M   'P 1'
#
loop_
_entity.id
_entity.type
_entity.pdbx_description
1 polymer ?
#
loop_
_entity_poly.entity_id
_entity_poly.type
_entity_poly.pdbx_seq_one_letter_code
_entity_poly.pdbx_strand_id
1 'polypeptide(L)'
;MAILLQRLLSIVAIVMTMTGSNAANDCSPRKFAYGTVCVCNSTYCDQIPEPEILSVGKYTLYTSSNTGMRMHRSDGSFVPSLDSQWSGDEIDVDTTTTYQTVHGFGGAFTDSVGINVMALSPNSRLNLLKSYFADDGIKYNIGRVPIGGTDFSTRKYTYADSKGVPDLNNFDLAPEDVEYKIPLIKIAMGMASDEIKLIGSAWSAPPWMKTNNDYSGIGFLKPTFMEAWAEYHIKFLDEYLKQNLTFWALTTGNEPLNGIVPVNRFNSMGWTPMSHREWIGRHMGPRLRSSEHNSTLLFAIDDQRIVLPWWMKMLMSDEQCSKYIDGIAVHWYLDFIVPVKVLNEVHKNFGDKIIMNTEASQGDKPWDFVKVQLGSWARAENYANNIIDVI
;
A
#
# COMPACT_ATOMS: atom_id res chain seq x y z
N MET A 1 83.36 -9.47 11.58
CA MET A 1 82.58 -9.39 12.82
C MET A 1 81.59 -8.30 12.63
N ALA A 2 80.40 -8.68 12.19
CA ALA A 2 79.37 -7.79 11.67
C ALA A 2 78.38 -7.43 12.79
N ILE A 3 78.11 -6.16 12.95
CA ILE A 3 77.06 -5.67 13.82
C ILE A 3 75.94 -5.17 12.88
N LEU A 4 74.85 -5.95 12.81
CA LEU A 4 73.62 -5.61 12.13
C LEU A 4 72.86 -4.54 12.92
N LEU A 5 72.70 -3.34 12.36
CA LEU A 5 71.81 -2.33 12.87
C LEU A 5 70.38 -2.58 12.29
N GLN A 6 69.49 -3.14 13.05
CA GLN A 6 68.11 -3.27 12.69
C GLN A 6 67.36 -1.97 13.05
N ARG A 7 66.97 -1.22 12.03
CA ARG A 7 66.06 -0.07 12.21
C ARG A 7 64.62 -0.60 12.28
N LEU A 8 64.01 -0.48 13.43
CA LEU A 8 62.56 -0.59 13.61
C LEU A 8 61.88 0.65 12.99
N LEU A 9 61.23 0.47 11.88
CA LEU A 9 60.22 1.43 11.39
C LEU A 9 58.92 1.15 12.11
N SER A 10 58.58 1.99 13.08
CA SER A 10 57.25 2.05 13.68
C SER A 10 56.32 2.70 12.68
N ILE A 11 55.53 1.90 11.96
CA ILE A 11 54.38 2.40 11.19
C ILE A 11 53.28 2.67 12.20
N VAL A 12 53.07 3.92 12.56
CA VAL A 12 51.87 4.37 13.25
C VAL A 12 50.77 4.41 12.20
N ALA A 13 49.95 3.35 12.16
CA ALA A 13 48.70 3.35 11.43
C ALA A 13 47.73 4.28 12.18
N ILE A 14 47.58 5.49 11.71
CA ILE A 14 46.48 6.37 12.12
C ILE A 14 45.22 5.75 11.50
N VAL A 15 44.53 4.94 12.26
CA VAL A 15 43.14 4.58 11.97
C VAL A 15 42.33 5.85 12.17
N MET A 16 42.14 6.62 11.12
CA MET A 16 41.04 7.59 11.09
C MET A 16 39.74 6.79 11.11
N THR A 17 39.16 6.63 12.28
CA THR A 17 37.76 6.32 12.41
C THR A 17 37.03 7.54 11.84
N MET A 18 36.68 7.46 10.57
CA MET A 18 35.64 8.33 10.04
C MET A 18 34.34 7.92 10.75
N THR A 19 34.09 8.55 11.87
CA THR A 19 32.74 8.70 12.39
C THR A 19 32.06 9.67 11.43
N GLY A 20 31.68 9.17 10.26
CA GLY A 20 30.74 9.87 9.41
C GLY A 20 29.44 9.92 10.19
N SER A 21 29.17 11.04 10.84
CA SER A 21 27.80 11.39 11.11
C SER A 21 27.15 11.48 9.72
N ASN A 22 26.32 10.50 9.35
CA ASN A 22 25.43 10.62 8.22
C ASN A 22 24.44 11.72 8.56
N ALA A 23 24.85 12.99 8.42
CA ALA A 23 23.91 14.08 8.44
C ALA A 23 22.95 13.83 7.28
N ALA A 24 21.68 13.57 7.56
CA ALA A 24 20.67 13.42 6.55
C ALA A 24 20.66 14.67 5.67
N ASN A 25 20.48 14.47 4.35
CA ASN A 25 20.36 15.59 3.43
C ASN A 25 19.12 16.40 3.75
N ASP A 26 19.26 17.72 3.86
CA ASP A 26 18.15 18.63 4.10
C ASP A 26 17.20 18.74 2.90
N CYS A 27 16.00 19.24 3.15
CA CYS A 27 15.04 19.55 2.11
C CYS A 27 15.60 20.59 1.11
N SER A 28 15.51 20.30 -0.19
CA SER A 28 15.69 21.30 -1.26
C SER A 28 14.33 21.89 -1.63
N PRO A 29 13.94 23.07 -1.06
CA PRO A 29 12.58 23.55 -1.12
C PRO A 29 12.23 24.19 -2.46
N ARG A 30 11.04 23.89 -3.00
CA ARG A 30 10.42 24.56 -4.14
C ARG A 30 9.01 24.96 -3.80
N LYS A 31 8.67 26.23 -4.01
CA LYS A 31 7.30 26.75 -3.81
C LYS A 31 6.40 26.41 -5.00
N PHE A 32 5.18 25.99 -4.67
CA PHE A 32 4.08 25.78 -5.60
C PHE A 32 2.84 26.54 -5.10
N ALA A 33 1.75 26.50 -5.87
CA ALA A 33 0.53 27.26 -5.54
C ALA A 33 -0.09 26.85 -4.19
N TYR A 34 0.08 25.62 -3.76
CA TYR A 34 -0.54 25.09 -2.53
C TYR A 34 0.45 24.90 -1.38
N GLY A 35 1.74 25.15 -1.58
CA GLY A 35 2.74 25.03 -0.53
C GLY A 35 4.14 24.80 -1.05
N THR A 36 5.00 24.30 -0.18
CA THR A 36 6.40 24.01 -0.50
C THR A 36 6.60 22.50 -0.52
N VAL A 37 7.34 22.01 -1.52
CA VAL A 37 7.79 20.61 -1.59
C VAL A 37 9.31 20.52 -1.57
N CYS A 38 9.86 19.44 -1.06
CA CYS A 38 11.26 19.10 -1.19
C CYS A 38 11.47 18.39 -2.53
N VAL A 39 12.41 18.85 -3.32
CA VAL A 39 12.60 18.39 -4.69
C VAL A 39 13.85 17.54 -4.80
N CYS A 40 13.67 16.30 -5.22
CA CYS A 40 14.75 15.41 -5.62
C CYS A 40 15.10 15.60 -7.11
N ASN A 41 16.35 15.33 -7.46
CA ASN A 41 16.84 15.26 -8.83
C ASN A 41 17.85 14.10 -8.98
N SER A 42 18.59 14.06 -10.06
CA SER A 42 19.56 12.98 -10.33
C SER A 42 20.79 12.98 -9.41
N THR A 43 21.05 14.04 -8.68
CA THR A 43 22.25 14.21 -7.83
C THR A 43 21.94 14.50 -6.37
N TYR A 44 20.69 14.80 -6.05
CA TYR A 44 20.27 15.19 -4.69
C TYR A 44 18.85 14.74 -4.37
N CYS A 45 18.67 14.19 -3.19
CA CYS A 45 17.39 13.97 -2.53
C CYS A 45 17.55 14.19 -1.03
N ASP A 46 16.53 14.71 -0.39
CA ASP A 46 16.49 14.76 1.07
C ASP A 46 16.25 13.36 1.64
N GLN A 47 16.69 13.15 2.86
CA GLN A 47 16.66 11.86 3.53
C GLN A 47 16.00 12.00 4.89
N ILE A 48 15.36 10.95 5.34
CA ILE A 48 14.86 10.82 6.71
C ILE A 48 15.90 9.98 7.47
N PRO A 49 16.51 10.52 8.53
CA PRO A 49 17.47 9.75 9.33
C PRO A 49 16.79 8.50 9.90
N GLU A 50 17.48 7.37 9.83
CA GLU A 50 17.00 6.15 10.47
C GLU A 50 16.83 6.40 11.98
N PRO A 51 15.70 5.97 12.59
CA PRO A 51 15.52 6.07 14.02
C PRO A 51 16.59 5.28 14.78
N GLU A 52 17.25 5.91 15.71
CA GLU A 52 18.27 5.29 16.55
C GLU A 52 17.66 4.68 17.81
N ILE A 53 18.26 3.59 18.32
CA ILE A 53 17.94 3.07 19.65
C ILE A 53 18.57 4.02 20.67
N LEU A 54 17.71 4.76 21.37
CA LEU A 54 18.14 5.76 22.33
C LEU A 54 18.49 5.14 23.69
N SER A 55 19.40 5.79 24.42
CA SER A 55 19.65 5.44 25.81
C SER A 55 18.43 5.77 26.70
N VAL A 56 18.29 5.06 27.81
CA VAL A 56 17.19 5.30 28.76
C VAL A 56 17.13 6.77 29.19
N GLY A 57 15.93 7.31 29.21
CA GLY A 57 15.69 8.71 29.60
C GLY A 57 15.85 9.72 28.45
N LYS A 58 16.07 9.28 27.21
CA LYS A 58 16.14 10.13 26.03
C LYS A 58 14.94 9.91 25.11
N TYR A 59 14.62 10.93 24.31
CA TYR A 59 13.64 10.85 23.25
C TYR A 59 14.09 11.64 22.02
N THR A 60 13.59 11.25 20.86
CA THR A 60 13.71 12.01 19.61
C THR A 60 12.32 12.44 19.17
N LEU A 61 12.19 13.69 18.78
CA LEU A 61 10.96 14.28 18.24
C LEU A 61 11.18 14.61 16.75
N TYR A 62 10.30 14.13 15.90
CA TYR A 62 10.22 14.52 14.48
C TYR A 62 9.04 15.46 14.29
N THR A 63 9.32 16.68 13.85
CA THR A 63 8.30 17.72 13.67
C THR A 63 8.10 18.03 12.21
N SER A 64 6.84 18.01 11.76
CA SER A 64 6.43 18.57 10.47
C SER A 64 5.44 19.72 10.69
N SER A 65 5.52 20.78 9.87
CA SER A 65 4.61 21.93 9.97
C SER A 65 4.36 22.56 8.61
N ASN A 66 3.22 23.26 8.46
CA ASN A 66 2.91 24.01 7.24
C ASN A 66 3.82 25.22 7.03
N THR A 67 4.62 25.61 8.03
CA THR A 67 5.60 26.70 7.96
C THR A 67 6.96 26.26 7.41
N GLY A 68 7.12 24.95 7.09
CA GLY A 68 8.28 24.45 6.37
C GLY A 68 9.14 23.42 7.10
N MET A 69 8.84 23.07 8.34
CA MET A 69 9.49 21.91 8.95
C MET A 69 9.00 20.62 8.29
N ARG A 70 9.92 19.75 7.93
CA ARG A 70 9.63 18.44 7.36
C ARG A 70 10.45 17.39 8.09
N MET A 71 9.79 16.58 8.94
CA MET A 71 10.43 15.56 9.76
C MET A 71 11.69 16.11 10.48
N HIS A 72 11.63 17.39 10.90
CA HIS A 72 12.73 18.03 11.60
C HIS A 72 13.00 17.31 12.89
N ARG A 73 14.21 16.74 13.02
CA ARG A 73 14.62 15.99 14.20
C ARG A 73 15.08 16.94 15.32
N SER A 74 14.61 16.71 16.52
CA SER A 74 15.14 17.27 17.75
C SER A 74 15.23 16.20 18.83
N ASP A 75 16.28 16.26 19.66
CA ASP A 75 16.53 15.29 20.70
C ASP A 75 16.34 15.93 22.08
N GLY A 76 15.81 15.14 23.01
CA GLY A 76 15.56 15.61 24.36
C GLY A 76 15.80 14.54 25.43
N SER A 77 15.54 14.92 26.66
CA SER A 77 15.63 14.02 27.82
C SER A 77 14.35 14.10 28.61
N PHE A 78 13.86 12.96 29.08
CA PHE A 78 12.80 12.94 30.08
C PHE A 78 13.36 13.55 31.39
N VAL A 79 12.56 14.38 32.01
CA VAL A 79 12.84 14.93 33.32
C VAL A 79 11.85 14.34 34.32
N PRO A 80 12.23 14.19 35.62
CA PRO A 80 11.27 13.82 36.64
C PRO A 80 10.09 14.80 36.62
N SER A 81 8.88 14.31 36.86
CA SER A 81 7.68 15.16 36.95
C SER A 81 7.94 16.26 37.97
N LEU A 82 7.98 17.50 37.50
CA LEU A 82 8.04 18.67 38.39
C LEU A 82 6.59 19.02 38.72
N ASP A 83 6.30 19.13 40.03
CA ASP A 83 4.97 19.43 40.55
C ASP A 83 4.24 20.54 39.75
N SER A 84 3.09 20.21 39.22
CA SER A 84 1.82 20.95 39.22
C SER A 84 1.70 22.36 38.64
N GLN A 85 2.62 22.91 37.86
CA GLN A 85 2.41 24.19 37.17
C GLN A 85 2.45 24.09 35.65
N TRP A 86 2.32 22.87 35.09
CA TRP A 86 2.20 22.70 33.64
C TRP A 86 0.79 23.09 33.19
N SER A 87 0.71 24.05 32.28
CA SER A 87 -0.57 24.52 31.71
C SER A 87 -0.78 24.07 30.24
N GLY A 88 -0.03 23.08 29.79
CA GLY A 88 -0.14 22.49 28.46
C GLY A 88 -0.95 21.20 28.45
N ASP A 89 -1.11 20.63 27.26
CA ASP A 89 -1.74 19.32 27.10
C ASP A 89 -0.86 18.22 27.70
N GLU A 90 -1.47 17.28 28.42
CA GLU A 90 -0.83 16.11 28.99
C GLU A 90 -1.17 14.89 28.12
N ILE A 91 -0.15 14.12 27.78
CA ILE A 91 -0.31 12.87 27.02
C ILE A 91 0.26 11.73 27.86
N ASP A 92 -0.62 10.86 28.33
CA ASP A 92 -0.24 9.63 29.02
C ASP A 92 0.08 8.52 28.02
N VAL A 93 1.26 7.92 28.12
CA VAL A 93 1.67 6.79 27.30
C VAL A 93 1.70 5.53 28.16
N ASP A 94 0.67 4.70 28.03
CA ASP A 94 0.59 3.38 28.68
C ASP A 94 1.15 2.30 27.75
N THR A 95 2.36 1.84 28.03
CA THR A 95 3.02 0.75 27.29
C THR A 95 2.59 -0.65 27.73
N THR A 96 1.76 -0.76 28.75
CA THR A 96 1.27 -2.05 29.28
C THR A 96 0.00 -2.53 28.58
N THR A 97 -0.73 -1.60 27.96
CA THR A 97 -1.93 -1.89 27.16
C THR A 97 -1.56 -1.94 25.69
N THR A 98 -1.79 -3.09 25.08
CA THR A 98 -1.56 -3.31 23.63
C THR A 98 -2.87 -3.59 22.92
N TYR A 99 -2.97 -3.13 21.67
CA TYR A 99 -4.15 -3.29 20.85
C TYR A 99 -3.84 -4.16 19.61
N GLN A 100 -4.16 -3.69 18.42
CA GLN A 100 -3.92 -4.40 17.17
C GLN A 100 -2.44 -4.47 16.79
N THR A 101 -2.13 -5.42 15.90
CA THR A 101 -0.83 -5.48 15.23
C THR A 101 -0.87 -4.67 13.95
N VAL A 102 0.01 -3.69 13.82
CA VAL A 102 0.20 -2.93 12.56
C VAL A 102 1.05 -3.76 11.61
N HIS A 103 0.48 -4.20 10.49
CA HIS A 103 1.18 -5.00 9.49
C HIS A 103 2.13 -4.20 8.62
N GLY A 104 1.91 -2.89 8.49
CA GLY A 104 2.76 -1.99 7.73
C GLY A 104 2.02 -0.89 6.99
N PHE A 105 2.78 -0.14 6.21
CA PHE A 105 2.31 0.96 5.38
C PHE A 105 2.83 0.79 3.95
N GLY A 106 2.10 1.38 2.98
CA GLY A 106 2.54 1.25 1.60
C GLY A 106 1.73 2.07 0.61
N GLY A 107 1.88 1.72 -0.65
CA GLY A 107 1.20 2.35 -1.76
C GLY A 107 0.96 1.37 -2.90
N ALA A 108 0.36 1.85 -3.99
CA ALA A 108 0.02 1.00 -5.12
C ALA A 108 1.10 1.03 -6.21
N PHE A 109 1.44 -0.14 -6.73
CA PHE A 109 2.23 -0.34 -7.94
C PHE A 109 1.31 -0.36 -9.17
N THR A 110 0.72 0.78 -9.50
CA THR A 110 -0.11 0.90 -10.72
C THR A 110 0.75 1.04 -11.96
N ASP A 111 0.16 0.75 -13.13
CA ASP A 111 0.79 1.04 -14.42
C ASP A 111 1.14 2.53 -14.58
N SER A 112 0.24 3.43 -14.14
CA SER A 112 0.51 4.88 -14.19
C SER A 112 1.68 5.31 -13.29
N VAL A 113 1.84 4.71 -12.10
CA VAL A 113 3.03 4.92 -11.27
C VAL A 113 4.26 4.46 -12.01
N GLY A 114 4.22 3.26 -12.60
CA GLY A 114 5.33 2.71 -13.38
C GLY A 114 5.71 3.59 -14.57
N ILE A 115 4.73 4.03 -15.37
CA ILE A 115 4.94 4.94 -16.51
C ILE A 115 5.66 6.22 -16.06
N ASN A 116 5.17 6.88 -15.00
CA ASN A 116 5.74 8.13 -14.50
C ASN A 116 7.14 7.92 -13.91
N VAL A 117 7.36 6.87 -13.12
CA VAL A 117 8.66 6.57 -12.52
C VAL A 117 9.68 6.20 -13.59
N MET A 118 9.29 5.40 -14.59
CA MET A 118 10.18 4.99 -15.69
C MET A 118 10.52 6.16 -16.64
N ALA A 119 9.71 7.21 -16.70
CA ALA A 119 10.01 8.43 -17.45
C ALA A 119 11.09 9.31 -16.79
N LEU A 120 11.40 9.09 -15.50
CA LEU A 120 12.49 9.81 -14.83
C LEU A 120 13.86 9.33 -15.31
N SER A 121 14.89 10.21 -15.20
CA SER A 121 16.27 9.78 -15.37
C SER A 121 16.61 8.64 -14.39
N PRO A 122 17.54 7.72 -14.74
CA PRO A 122 17.86 6.58 -13.88
C PRO A 122 18.15 6.95 -12.42
N ASN A 123 18.97 7.98 -12.19
CA ASN A 123 19.33 8.41 -10.83
C ASN A 123 18.14 9.07 -10.10
N SER A 124 17.30 9.87 -10.79
CA SER A 124 16.11 10.44 -10.16
C SER A 124 15.10 9.36 -9.77
N ARG A 125 14.97 8.32 -10.59
CA ARG A 125 14.16 7.13 -10.31
C ARG A 125 14.66 6.42 -9.05
N LEU A 126 15.97 6.16 -8.96
CA LEU A 126 16.59 5.53 -7.81
C LEU A 126 16.37 6.37 -6.54
N ASN A 127 16.57 7.66 -6.58
CA ASN A 127 16.34 8.56 -5.45
C ASN A 127 14.90 8.55 -5.00
N LEU A 128 13.94 8.58 -5.93
CA LEU A 128 12.51 8.48 -5.63
C LEU A 128 12.20 7.16 -4.93
N LEU A 129 12.63 6.04 -5.48
CA LEU A 129 12.34 4.72 -4.91
C LEU A 129 13.01 4.51 -3.55
N LYS A 130 14.24 5.01 -3.37
CA LYS A 130 14.89 5.03 -2.04
C LYS A 130 14.06 5.77 -1.01
N SER A 131 13.49 6.93 -1.34
CA SER A 131 12.65 7.70 -0.41
C SER A 131 11.43 6.92 0.10
N TYR A 132 10.94 5.94 -0.66
CA TYR A 132 9.80 5.12 -0.26
C TYR A 132 10.20 3.79 0.41
N PHE A 133 11.26 3.13 -0.06
CA PHE A 133 11.50 1.72 0.28
C PHE A 133 12.80 1.47 1.05
N ALA A 134 13.82 2.31 0.92
CA ALA A 134 15.11 2.10 1.58
C ALA A 134 15.09 2.52 3.06
N ASP A 135 16.14 2.13 3.80
CA ASP A 135 16.30 2.42 5.23
C ASP A 135 16.42 3.91 5.55
N ASP A 136 16.93 4.69 4.61
CA ASP A 136 17.03 6.16 4.67
C ASP A 136 15.77 6.86 4.09
N GLY A 137 14.68 6.11 3.90
CA GLY A 137 13.37 6.58 3.46
C GLY A 137 12.26 6.30 4.47
N ILE A 138 11.01 6.20 3.98
CA ILE A 138 9.84 5.93 4.84
C ILE A 138 9.53 4.44 5.01
N LYS A 139 10.34 3.55 4.46
CA LYS A 139 10.32 2.09 4.64
C LYS A 139 8.95 1.45 4.34
N TYR A 140 8.35 1.75 3.20
CA TYR A 140 7.13 1.06 2.79
C TYR A 140 7.39 -0.45 2.66
N ASN A 141 6.53 -1.24 3.32
CA ASN A 141 6.60 -2.70 3.35
C ASN A 141 5.31 -3.39 2.85
N ILE A 142 4.38 -2.62 2.29
CA ILE A 142 3.18 -3.15 1.64
C ILE A 142 3.07 -2.52 0.24
N GLY A 143 2.71 -3.34 -0.75
CA GLY A 143 2.47 -2.89 -2.12
C GLY A 143 1.16 -3.45 -2.67
N ARG A 144 0.23 -2.59 -3.11
CA ARG A 144 -1.00 -3.02 -3.80
C ARG A 144 -0.78 -3.08 -5.30
N VAL A 145 -1.02 -4.23 -5.89
CA VAL A 145 -0.80 -4.50 -7.32
C VAL A 145 -2.14 -4.71 -8.01
N PRO A 146 -2.56 -3.82 -8.92
CA PRO A 146 -3.76 -4.03 -9.70
C PRO A 146 -3.66 -5.24 -10.63
N ILE A 147 -4.71 -6.05 -10.66
CA ILE A 147 -4.89 -7.17 -11.58
C ILE A 147 -5.66 -6.66 -12.79
N GLY A 148 -4.94 -6.27 -13.84
CA GLY A 148 -5.48 -5.57 -15.00
C GLY A 148 -5.51 -4.05 -14.84
N GLY A 149 -6.34 -3.37 -15.64
CA GLY A 149 -6.46 -1.92 -15.68
C GLY A 149 -7.26 -1.34 -14.51
N THR A 150 -6.97 -0.08 -14.18
CA THR A 150 -7.59 0.70 -13.09
C THR A 150 -8.17 2.02 -13.61
N ASP A 151 -8.66 2.87 -12.71
CA ASP A 151 -9.05 4.25 -12.98
C ASP A 151 -7.87 5.16 -13.37
N PHE A 152 -6.64 4.79 -13.01
CA PHE A 152 -5.41 5.49 -13.40
C PHE A 152 -4.74 4.95 -14.67
N SER A 153 -5.25 3.88 -15.26
CA SER A 153 -4.68 3.30 -16.49
C SER A 153 -4.94 4.17 -17.72
N THR A 154 -4.02 4.13 -18.67
CA THR A 154 -4.14 4.87 -19.94
C THR A 154 -5.13 4.23 -20.91
N ARG A 155 -5.50 2.98 -20.67
CA ARG A 155 -6.51 2.20 -21.39
C ARG A 155 -7.21 1.23 -20.45
N LYS A 156 -8.38 0.75 -20.85
CA LYS A 156 -9.05 -0.36 -20.17
C LYS A 156 -8.46 -1.67 -20.68
N TYR A 157 -8.16 -2.62 -19.80
CA TYR A 157 -7.65 -3.93 -20.16
C TYR A 157 -7.82 -4.95 -19.04
N THR A 158 -7.82 -6.22 -19.43
CA THR A 158 -7.65 -7.37 -18.55
C THR A 158 -6.63 -8.32 -19.18
N TYR A 159 -6.37 -9.45 -18.57
CA TYR A 159 -5.40 -10.43 -19.08
C TYR A 159 -6.03 -11.49 -19.99
N ALA A 160 -7.32 -11.39 -20.28
CA ALA A 160 -8.04 -12.32 -21.14
C ALA A 160 -9.12 -11.60 -21.97
N ASP A 161 -8.74 -10.55 -22.68
CA ASP A 161 -9.67 -9.67 -23.41
C ASP A 161 -10.22 -10.29 -24.68
N SER A 162 -9.60 -11.30 -25.25
CA SER A 162 -10.11 -12.01 -26.41
C SER A 162 -11.38 -12.78 -26.06
N LYS A 163 -12.36 -12.74 -26.96
CA LYS A 163 -13.64 -13.45 -26.79
C LYS A 163 -13.40 -14.93 -26.53
N GLY A 164 -13.67 -15.30 -25.38
CA GLY A 164 -14.11 -16.41 -24.78
C GLY A 164 -13.67 -17.80 -25.04
N VAL A 165 -12.59 -18.25 -24.45
CA VAL A 165 -12.51 -19.66 -24.09
C VAL A 165 -12.71 -19.74 -22.58
N PRO A 166 -13.68 -20.50 -22.06
CA PRO A 166 -13.93 -20.61 -20.63
C PRO A 166 -12.75 -21.09 -19.78
N ASP A 167 -11.75 -21.72 -20.41
CA ASP A 167 -10.53 -22.25 -19.79
C ASP A 167 -9.39 -21.24 -19.65
N LEU A 168 -9.60 -20.00 -20.09
CA LEU A 168 -8.61 -18.93 -20.06
C LEU A 168 -7.27 -19.26 -20.78
N ASN A 169 -7.30 -20.04 -21.86
CA ASN A 169 -6.10 -20.36 -22.65
C ASN A 169 -5.38 -19.12 -23.20
N ASN A 170 -6.12 -18.00 -23.36
CA ASN A 170 -5.59 -16.73 -23.84
C ASN A 170 -5.18 -15.76 -22.70
N PHE A 171 -5.05 -16.25 -21.47
CA PHE A 171 -4.58 -15.44 -20.37
C PHE A 171 -3.09 -15.13 -20.55
N ASP A 172 -2.74 -13.85 -20.56
CA ASP A 172 -1.37 -13.37 -20.63
C ASP A 172 -1.25 -12.02 -19.90
N LEU A 173 -0.12 -11.78 -19.25
CA LEU A 173 0.15 -10.49 -18.61
C LEU A 173 0.19 -9.37 -19.67
N ALA A 174 -0.36 -8.22 -19.31
CA ALA A 174 -0.36 -7.08 -20.20
C ALA A 174 1.04 -6.43 -20.26
N PRO A 175 1.36 -5.69 -21.34
CA PRO A 175 2.61 -4.91 -21.39
C PRO A 175 2.80 -4.03 -20.16
N GLU A 176 1.73 -3.51 -19.58
CA GLU A 176 1.76 -2.69 -18.38
C GLU A 176 2.34 -3.43 -17.16
N ASP A 177 2.15 -4.73 -17.08
CA ASP A 177 2.76 -5.56 -16.03
C ASP A 177 4.25 -5.78 -16.32
N VAL A 178 4.58 -6.18 -17.54
CA VAL A 178 5.94 -6.59 -17.94
C VAL A 178 6.89 -5.40 -18.01
N GLU A 179 6.42 -4.26 -18.53
CA GLU A 179 7.26 -3.08 -18.76
C GLU A 179 7.31 -2.14 -17.55
N TYR A 180 6.27 -2.11 -16.70
CA TYR A 180 6.14 -1.12 -15.64
C TYR A 180 5.99 -1.73 -14.25
N LYS A 181 4.94 -2.53 -13.98
CA LYS A 181 4.64 -3.00 -12.62
C LYS A 181 5.72 -3.93 -12.08
N ILE A 182 6.02 -5.01 -12.78
CA ILE A 182 7.00 -6.02 -12.34
C ILE A 182 8.40 -5.44 -12.18
N PRO A 183 8.96 -4.66 -13.12
CA PRO A 183 10.27 -4.05 -12.93
C PRO A 183 10.31 -3.10 -11.73
N LEU A 184 9.25 -2.30 -11.52
CA LEU A 184 9.18 -1.38 -10.40
C LEU A 184 9.16 -2.11 -9.05
N ILE A 185 8.35 -3.17 -8.93
CA ILE A 185 8.28 -4.01 -7.74
C ILE A 185 9.66 -4.64 -7.44
N LYS A 186 10.33 -5.20 -8.45
CA LYS A 186 11.66 -5.79 -8.27
C LYS A 186 12.71 -4.80 -7.80
N ILE A 187 12.68 -3.56 -8.32
CA ILE A 187 13.58 -2.49 -7.86
C ILE A 187 13.26 -2.12 -6.41
N ALA A 188 11.99 -1.95 -6.06
CA ALA A 188 11.56 -1.63 -4.71
C ALA A 188 11.99 -2.71 -3.70
N MET A 189 11.73 -3.98 -4.02
CA MET A 189 12.16 -5.12 -3.20
C MET A 189 13.68 -5.22 -3.04
N GLY A 190 14.44 -4.84 -4.08
CA GLY A 190 15.91 -4.82 -4.01
C GLY A 190 16.48 -3.67 -3.16
N MET A 191 15.67 -2.69 -2.77
CA MET A 191 16.06 -1.56 -1.93
C MET A 191 15.58 -1.69 -0.48
N ALA A 192 14.49 -2.40 -0.27
CA ALA A 192 13.92 -2.60 1.05
C ALA A 192 14.74 -3.61 1.85
N SER A 193 15.00 -3.32 3.12
CA SER A 193 15.58 -4.28 4.08
C SER A 193 14.52 -5.26 4.60
N ASP A 194 13.29 -4.82 4.69
CA ASP A 194 12.16 -5.64 5.11
C ASP A 194 11.43 -6.25 3.91
N GLU A 195 10.74 -7.36 4.13
CA GLU A 195 9.89 -7.98 3.10
C GLU A 195 8.75 -7.05 2.69
N ILE A 196 8.60 -6.79 1.39
CA ILE A 196 7.44 -6.09 0.84
C ILE A 196 6.31 -7.09 0.59
N LYS A 197 5.24 -6.96 1.34
CA LYS A 197 4.01 -7.77 1.20
C LYS A 197 3.19 -7.24 0.04
N LEU A 198 2.95 -8.06 -0.99
CA LEU A 198 2.12 -7.68 -2.12
C LEU A 198 0.66 -8.06 -1.90
N ILE A 199 -0.26 -7.16 -2.26
CA ILE A 199 -1.71 -7.37 -2.25
C ILE A 199 -2.23 -7.20 -3.67
N GLY A 200 -2.81 -8.25 -4.26
CA GLY A 200 -3.41 -8.21 -5.59
C GLY A 200 -4.89 -7.81 -5.53
N SER A 201 -5.34 -6.89 -6.40
CA SER A 201 -6.73 -6.47 -6.46
C SER A 201 -7.19 -6.24 -7.90
N ALA A 202 -8.30 -6.86 -8.31
CA ALA A 202 -8.87 -6.73 -9.64
C ALA A 202 -10.02 -5.72 -9.66
N TRP A 203 -9.99 -4.78 -10.64
CA TRP A 203 -11.08 -3.81 -10.86
C TRP A 203 -12.24 -4.42 -11.64
N SER A 204 -11.97 -5.32 -12.58
CA SER A 204 -12.98 -5.91 -13.43
C SER A 204 -12.56 -7.27 -13.96
N ALA A 205 -13.51 -8.17 -14.13
CA ALA A 205 -13.37 -9.32 -14.99
C ALA A 205 -13.35 -8.90 -16.48
N PRO A 206 -12.84 -9.75 -17.39
CA PRO A 206 -12.94 -9.54 -18.82
C PRO A 206 -14.40 -9.28 -19.27
N PRO A 207 -14.64 -8.40 -20.26
CA PRO A 207 -15.99 -8.05 -20.71
C PRO A 207 -16.90 -9.24 -20.99
N TRP A 208 -16.39 -10.30 -21.58
CA TRP A 208 -17.16 -11.48 -21.92
C TRP A 208 -17.71 -12.27 -20.71
N MET A 209 -17.06 -12.11 -19.54
CA MET A 209 -17.54 -12.69 -18.28
C MET A 209 -18.64 -11.85 -17.62
N LYS A 210 -18.87 -10.61 -18.05
CA LYS A 210 -19.76 -9.65 -17.38
C LYS A 210 -21.10 -9.53 -18.07
N THR A 211 -22.13 -9.17 -17.32
CA THR A 211 -23.51 -9.04 -17.79
C THR A 211 -23.69 -7.94 -18.84
N ASN A 212 -22.87 -6.88 -18.77
CA ASN A 212 -22.89 -5.77 -19.71
C ASN A 212 -21.92 -5.92 -20.89
N ASN A 213 -21.09 -6.95 -20.92
CA ASN A 213 -20.04 -7.18 -21.91
C ASN A 213 -19.11 -5.97 -22.13
N ASP A 214 -18.87 -5.16 -21.08
CA ASP A 214 -18.01 -3.98 -21.10
C ASP A 214 -17.07 -4.00 -19.88
N TYR A 215 -15.95 -3.28 -19.95
CA TYR A 215 -15.04 -3.10 -18.83
C TYR A 215 -15.66 -2.25 -17.72
N SER A 216 -16.57 -1.35 -18.01
CA SER A 216 -17.06 -0.28 -17.15
C SER A 216 -18.59 -0.20 -17.13
N GLY A 217 -19.12 0.73 -16.34
CA GLY A 217 -20.54 0.93 -16.16
C GLY A 217 -21.22 -0.15 -15.32
N ILE A 218 -22.56 -0.21 -15.36
CA ILE A 218 -23.32 -1.21 -14.58
C ILE A 218 -23.06 -2.60 -15.13
N GLY A 219 -22.41 -3.45 -14.35
CA GLY A 219 -22.08 -4.80 -14.77
C GLY A 219 -21.64 -5.70 -13.64
N PHE A 220 -22.11 -6.94 -13.66
CA PHE A 220 -21.85 -7.99 -12.68
C PHE A 220 -21.20 -9.18 -13.36
N LEU A 221 -20.50 -10.00 -12.59
CA LEU A 221 -20.01 -11.28 -13.06
C LEU A 221 -21.22 -12.19 -13.41
N LYS A 222 -21.22 -12.81 -14.60
CA LYS A 222 -22.21 -13.82 -14.94
C LYS A 222 -21.97 -15.08 -14.10
N PRO A 223 -23.01 -15.70 -13.51
CA PRO A 223 -22.85 -16.89 -12.67
C PRO A 223 -22.10 -18.04 -13.34
N THR A 224 -22.24 -18.19 -14.64
CA THR A 224 -21.58 -19.24 -15.44
C THR A 224 -20.05 -19.08 -15.50
N PHE A 225 -19.50 -17.94 -15.10
CA PHE A 225 -18.05 -17.67 -15.12
C PHE A 225 -17.44 -17.53 -13.74
N MET A 226 -18.15 -17.89 -12.66
CA MET A 226 -17.60 -17.81 -11.31
C MET A 226 -16.33 -18.65 -11.11
N GLU A 227 -16.33 -19.86 -11.66
CA GLU A 227 -15.15 -20.74 -11.65
C GLU A 227 -14.00 -20.16 -12.49
N ALA A 228 -14.30 -19.73 -13.72
CA ALA A 228 -13.30 -19.11 -14.59
C ALA A 228 -12.71 -17.82 -13.99
N TRP A 229 -13.52 -17.05 -13.24
CA TRP A 229 -13.04 -15.86 -12.56
C TRP A 229 -12.12 -16.19 -11.37
N ALA A 230 -12.36 -17.26 -10.65
CA ALA A 230 -11.44 -17.76 -9.63
C ALA A 230 -10.13 -18.23 -10.29
N GLU A 231 -10.21 -19.01 -11.38
CA GLU A 231 -9.04 -19.46 -12.13
C GLU A 231 -8.21 -18.30 -12.71
N TYR A 232 -8.85 -17.20 -13.11
CA TYR A 232 -8.17 -15.99 -13.57
C TYR A 232 -7.21 -15.41 -12.51
N HIS A 233 -7.61 -15.41 -11.23
CA HIS A 233 -6.75 -14.95 -10.13
C HIS A 233 -5.58 -15.91 -9.89
N ILE A 234 -5.81 -17.22 -10.02
CA ILE A 234 -4.73 -18.19 -9.88
C ILE A 234 -3.69 -18.02 -11.00
N LYS A 235 -4.16 -17.88 -12.25
CA LYS A 235 -3.26 -17.61 -13.38
C LYS A 235 -2.43 -16.32 -13.20
N PHE A 236 -3.04 -15.28 -12.64
CA PHE A 236 -2.30 -14.07 -12.30
C PHE A 236 -1.18 -14.36 -11.29
N LEU A 237 -1.47 -15.09 -10.24
CA LEU A 237 -0.46 -15.48 -9.24
C LEU A 237 0.63 -16.36 -9.86
N ASP A 238 0.27 -17.31 -10.73
CA ASP A 238 1.19 -18.18 -11.47
C ASP A 238 2.16 -17.36 -12.34
N GLU A 239 1.64 -16.39 -13.10
CA GLU A 239 2.46 -15.54 -13.98
C GLU A 239 3.42 -14.64 -13.18
N TYR A 240 2.99 -14.10 -12.03
CA TYR A 240 3.87 -13.34 -11.15
C TYR A 240 4.88 -14.24 -10.43
N LEU A 241 4.51 -15.45 -10.06
CA LEU A 241 5.45 -16.44 -9.49
C LEU A 241 6.59 -16.78 -10.46
N LYS A 242 6.31 -16.89 -11.76
CA LYS A 242 7.35 -17.05 -12.81
C LYS A 242 8.34 -15.88 -12.85
N GLN A 243 7.94 -14.73 -12.31
CA GLN A 243 8.78 -13.55 -12.13
C GLN A 243 9.49 -13.49 -10.77
N ASN A 244 9.38 -14.55 -9.95
CA ASN A 244 9.82 -14.63 -8.55
C ASN A 244 9.12 -13.58 -7.66
N LEU A 245 7.85 -13.31 -7.90
CA LEU A 245 7.01 -12.43 -7.09
C LEU A 245 5.85 -13.23 -6.51
N THR A 246 5.72 -13.21 -5.18
CA THR A 246 4.65 -13.88 -4.44
C THR A 246 3.73 -12.83 -3.82
N PHE A 247 2.47 -13.20 -3.62
CA PHE A 247 1.47 -12.31 -3.01
C PHE A 247 1.15 -12.75 -1.59
N TRP A 248 1.22 -11.81 -0.66
CA TRP A 248 0.78 -11.99 0.71
C TRP A 248 -0.74 -12.10 0.82
N ALA A 249 -1.46 -11.30 0.01
CA ALA A 249 -2.92 -11.33 0.00
C ALA A 249 -3.49 -11.03 -1.40
N LEU A 250 -4.73 -11.44 -1.62
CA LEU A 250 -5.62 -10.98 -2.68
C LEU A 250 -6.84 -10.33 -2.07
N THR A 251 -7.39 -9.31 -2.72
CA THR A 251 -8.74 -8.85 -2.43
C THR A 251 -9.76 -9.54 -3.32
N THR A 252 -11.01 -9.55 -2.91
CA THR A 252 -12.11 -10.18 -3.67
C THR A 252 -12.64 -9.30 -4.81
N GLY A 253 -11.96 -8.19 -5.08
CA GLY A 253 -12.21 -7.25 -6.17
C GLY A 253 -12.42 -5.83 -5.69
N ASN A 254 -11.84 -4.87 -6.43
CA ASN A 254 -11.88 -3.44 -6.10
C ASN A 254 -13.27 -2.86 -6.23
N GLU A 255 -13.75 -2.21 -5.19
CA GLU A 255 -14.95 -1.36 -5.14
C GLU A 255 -16.17 -1.95 -5.87
N PRO A 256 -16.76 -3.05 -5.37
CA PRO A 256 -17.95 -3.62 -5.98
C PRO A 256 -19.12 -2.64 -6.13
N LEU A 257 -19.18 -1.56 -5.33
CA LEU A 257 -20.15 -0.48 -5.51
C LEU A 257 -19.97 0.26 -6.85
N ASN A 258 -18.75 0.34 -7.37
CA ASN A 258 -18.50 1.00 -8.66
C ASN A 258 -19.17 0.27 -9.84
N GLY A 259 -19.41 -1.01 -9.72
CA GLY A 259 -20.11 -1.80 -10.73
C GLY A 259 -21.61 -1.56 -10.80
N ILE A 260 -22.19 -0.72 -9.95
CA ILE A 260 -23.60 -0.25 -10.04
C ILE A 260 -23.70 1.24 -10.40
N VAL A 261 -22.57 1.92 -10.66
CA VAL A 261 -22.52 3.34 -11.04
C VAL A 261 -22.51 3.48 -12.56
N PRO A 262 -23.57 4.01 -13.17
CA PRO A 262 -23.71 4.02 -14.64
C PRO A 262 -22.70 4.91 -15.38
N VAL A 263 -22.17 5.93 -14.70
CA VAL A 263 -21.25 6.90 -15.30
C VAL A 263 -19.78 6.52 -15.20
N ASN A 264 -19.48 5.37 -14.61
CA ASN A 264 -18.12 4.89 -14.45
C ASN A 264 -17.46 4.60 -15.81
N ARG A 265 -16.24 5.12 -16.02
CA ARG A 265 -15.54 5.03 -17.31
C ARG A 265 -14.25 4.21 -17.25
N PHE A 266 -13.91 3.66 -16.08
CA PHE A 266 -12.76 2.79 -15.87
C PHE A 266 -13.21 1.35 -15.58
N ASN A 267 -12.27 0.44 -15.50
CA ASN A 267 -12.56 -0.96 -15.16
C ASN A 267 -13.34 -1.02 -13.85
N SER A 268 -14.50 -1.65 -13.85
CA SER A 268 -15.33 -1.81 -12.66
C SER A 268 -16.25 -3.03 -12.78
N MET A 269 -16.51 -3.72 -11.68
CA MET A 269 -17.42 -4.86 -11.65
C MET A 269 -18.16 -4.90 -10.32
N GLY A 270 -19.49 -5.00 -10.39
CA GLY A 270 -20.34 -5.10 -9.22
C GLY A 270 -20.46 -6.51 -8.68
N TRP A 271 -20.68 -6.56 -7.37
CA TRP A 271 -21.16 -7.74 -6.68
C TRP A 271 -22.47 -7.44 -5.95
N THR A 272 -23.35 -8.43 -5.84
CA THR A 272 -24.31 -8.45 -4.76
C THR A 272 -23.70 -9.23 -3.59
N PRO A 273 -24.08 -8.98 -2.33
CA PRO A 273 -23.56 -9.77 -1.21
C PRO A 273 -23.77 -11.27 -1.36
N MET A 274 -24.87 -11.67 -2.02
CA MET A 274 -25.20 -13.08 -2.26
C MET A 274 -24.26 -13.72 -3.30
N SER A 275 -24.08 -13.07 -4.46
CA SER A 275 -23.19 -13.59 -5.50
C SER A 275 -21.73 -13.53 -5.07
N HIS A 276 -21.34 -12.52 -4.27
CA HIS A 276 -20.01 -12.40 -3.71
C HIS A 276 -19.72 -13.54 -2.73
N ARG A 277 -20.68 -13.83 -1.82
CA ARG A 277 -20.61 -14.95 -0.88
C ARG A 277 -20.47 -16.29 -1.59
N GLU A 278 -21.29 -16.51 -2.63
CA GLU A 278 -21.25 -17.72 -3.44
C GLU A 278 -19.89 -17.88 -4.12
N TRP A 279 -19.38 -16.82 -4.74
CA TRP A 279 -18.08 -16.86 -5.42
C TRP A 279 -16.93 -17.17 -4.45
N ILE A 280 -16.86 -16.47 -3.30
CA ILE A 280 -15.84 -16.73 -2.29
C ILE A 280 -15.94 -18.16 -1.78
N GLY A 281 -17.13 -18.59 -1.37
CA GLY A 281 -17.32 -19.85 -0.66
C GLY A 281 -17.24 -21.09 -1.54
N ARG A 282 -17.63 -21.00 -2.82
CA ARG A 282 -17.76 -22.15 -3.72
C ARG A 282 -16.72 -22.20 -4.84
N HIS A 283 -16.08 -21.08 -5.16
CA HIS A 283 -15.16 -20.98 -6.28
C HIS A 283 -13.78 -20.45 -5.83
N MET A 284 -13.65 -19.20 -5.43
CA MET A 284 -12.36 -18.58 -5.16
C MET A 284 -11.64 -19.21 -3.95
N GLY A 285 -12.33 -19.36 -2.84
CA GLY A 285 -11.72 -19.91 -1.62
C GLY A 285 -11.20 -21.35 -1.82
N PRO A 286 -12.04 -22.30 -2.29
CA PRO A 286 -11.57 -23.66 -2.57
C PRO A 286 -10.42 -23.68 -3.57
N ARG A 287 -10.51 -22.89 -4.67
CA ARG A 287 -9.50 -22.87 -5.72
C ARG A 287 -8.16 -22.33 -5.22
N LEU A 288 -8.18 -21.26 -4.45
CA LEU A 288 -6.97 -20.69 -3.84
C LEU A 288 -6.31 -21.69 -2.87
N ARG A 289 -7.08 -22.28 -1.96
CA ARG A 289 -6.55 -23.22 -0.97
C ARG A 289 -6.07 -24.56 -1.56
N SER A 290 -6.50 -24.91 -2.76
CA SER A 290 -6.01 -26.09 -3.50
C SER A 290 -4.86 -25.82 -4.45
N SER A 291 -4.43 -24.56 -4.60
CA SER A 291 -3.34 -24.13 -5.48
C SER A 291 -1.98 -24.10 -4.76
N GLU A 292 -0.92 -23.83 -5.52
CA GLU A 292 0.42 -23.55 -4.97
C GLU A 292 0.43 -22.27 -4.10
N HIS A 293 -0.58 -21.41 -4.26
CA HIS A 293 -0.75 -20.15 -3.56
C HIS A 293 -1.64 -20.27 -2.31
N ASN A 294 -1.75 -21.44 -1.71
CA ASN A 294 -2.67 -21.73 -0.61
C ASN A 294 -2.43 -20.89 0.67
N SER A 295 -1.24 -20.34 0.83
CA SER A 295 -0.88 -19.44 1.93
C SER A 295 -1.27 -17.97 1.69
N THR A 296 -1.63 -17.61 0.45
CA THR A 296 -2.08 -16.24 0.14
C THR A 296 -3.40 -15.95 0.84
N LEU A 297 -3.44 -14.87 1.61
CA LEU A 297 -4.63 -14.44 2.33
C LEU A 297 -5.72 -13.93 1.37
N LEU A 298 -6.97 -14.05 1.76
CA LEU A 298 -8.11 -13.54 1.00
C LEU A 298 -8.83 -12.46 1.81
N PHE A 299 -8.78 -11.21 1.34
CA PHE A 299 -9.44 -10.07 1.95
C PHE A 299 -10.74 -9.74 1.23
N ALA A 300 -11.83 -9.77 1.97
CA ALA A 300 -13.16 -9.48 1.44
C ALA A 300 -13.44 -7.97 1.39
N ILE A 301 -14.43 -7.58 0.62
CA ILE A 301 -14.98 -6.23 0.46
C ILE A 301 -14.12 -5.37 -0.46
N ASP A 302 -13.02 -4.77 0.01
CA ASP A 302 -12.17 -3.84 -0.74
C ASP A 302 -12.97 -2.62 -1.29
N ASP A 303 -13.80 -2.04 -0.40
CA ASP A 303 -14.75 -0.96 -0.72
C ASP A 303 -14.93 -0.04 0.50
N GLN A 304 -15.77 0.97 0.36
CA GLN A 304 -16.05 1.96 1.41
C GLN A 304 -16.60 1.33 2.68
N ARG A 305 -16.23 1.86 3.84
CA ARG A 305 -16.70 1.31 5.13
C ARG A 305 -18.22 1.43 5.37
N ILE A 306 -18.96 2.16 4.52
CA ILE A 306 -20.42 2.21 4.56
C ILE A 306 -21.08 0.83 4.34
N VAL A 307 -20.42 -0.07 3.62
CA VAL A 307 -20.94 -1.41 3.35
C VAL A 307 -20.57 -2.44 4.41
N LEU A 308 -19.59 -2.13 5.28
CA LEU A 308 -18.94 -3.13 6.12
C LEU A 308 -19.89 -3.91 7.03
N PRO A 309 -20.68 -3.32 7.93
CA PRO A 309 -21.36 -4.14 8.94
C PRO A 309 -22.33 -5.13 8.33
N TRP A 310 -23.12 -4.70 7.36
CA TRP A 310 -24.17 -5.52 6.78
C TRP A 310 -23.66 -6.49 5.71
N TRP A 311 -22.72 -6.06 4.85
CA TRP A 311 -22.18 -6.94 3.81
C TRP A 311 -21.32 -8.04 4.42
N MET A 312 -20.44 -7.71 5.37
CA MET A 312 -19.66 -8.71 6.10
C MET A 312 -20.54 -9.70 6.85
N LYS A 313 -21.61 -9.25 7.53
CA LYS A 313 -22.57 -10.18 8.16
C LYS A 313 -23.16 -11.18 7.17
N MET A 314 -23.45 -10.74 5.94
CA MET A 314 -23.98 -11.63 4.90
C MET A 314 -22.91 -12.60 4.37
N LEU A 315 -21.67 -12.19 4.22
CA LEU A 315 -20.57 -13.09 3.83
C LEU A 315 -20.31 -14.12 4.94
N MET A 316 -20.18 -13.66 6.16
CA MET A 316 -19.83 -14.49 7.33
C MET A 316 -20.96 -15.40 7.83
N SER A 317 -22.20 -15.18 7.36
CA SER A 317 -23.35 -16.06 7.70
C SER A 317 -23.30 -17.42 7.01
N ASP A 318 -22.44 -17.63 6.04
CA ASP A 318 -22.21 -18.90 5.36
C ASP A 318 -20.85 -19.46 5.78
N GLU A 319 -20.83 -20.57 6.47
CA GLU A 319 -19.62 -21.26 6.92
C GLU A 319 -18.65 -21.57 5.76
N GLN A 320 -19.21 -21.90 4.58
CA GLN A 320 -18.38 -22.17 3.40
C GLN A 320 -17.70 -20.93 2.86
N CYS A 321 -18.23 -19.74 3.12
CA CYS A 321 -17.61 -18.48 2.76
C CYS A 321 -16.65 -18.00 3.86
N SER A 322 -17.12 -17.97 5.11
CA SER A 322 -16.40 -17.38 6.25
C SER A 322 -15.02 -18.01 6.50
N LYS A 323 -14.89 -19.32 6.29
CA LYS A 323 -13.62 -20.06 6.48
C LYS A 323 -12.50 -19.66 5.53
N TYR A 324 -12.83 -19.01 4.40
CA TYR A 324 -11.84 -18.59 3.43
C TYR A 324 -11.46 -17.10 3.53
N ILE A 325 -12.20 -16.32 4.31
CA ILE A 325 -11.93 -14.90 4.52
C ILE A 325 -10.93 -14.76 5.65
N ASP A 326 -9.74 -14.24 5.35
CA ASP A 326 -8.67 -13.98 6.31
C ASP A 326 -8.66 -12.53 6.80
N GLY A 327 -9.19 -11.62 5.98
CA GLY A 327 -9.22 -10.20 6.30
C GLY A 327 -10.31 -9.43 5.58
N ILE A 328 -10.39 -8.16 5.91
CA ILE A 328 -11.38 -7.20 5.44
C ILE A 328 -10.62 -5.99 4.90
N ALA A 329 -10.80 -5.69 3.63
CA ALA A 329 -10.21 -4.54 2.97
C ALA A 329 -11.20 -3.37 2.92
N VAL A 330 -10.74 -2.17 3.25
CA VAL A 330 -11.57 -0.96 3.32
C VAL A 330 -10.91 0.20 2.60
N HIS A 331 -11.75 1.12 2.07
CA HIS A 331 -11.35 2.36 1.45
C HIS A 331 -11.88 3.56 2.24
N TRP A 332 -11.27 4.73 2.05
CA TRP A 332 -11.54 5.93 2.87
C TRP A 332 -12.50 6.96 2.27
N TYR A 333 -12.93 6.79 1.01
CA TYR A 333 -13.57 7.87 0.24
C TYR A 333 -14.90 8.37 0.82
N LEU A 334 -15.59 7.58 1.64
CA LEU A 334 -16.81 7.98 2.34
C LEU A 334 -16.61 8.14 3.87
N ASP A 335 -15.38 8.22 4.35
CA ASP A 335 -15.07 8.34 5.78
C ASP A 335 -15.61 9.62 6.41
N PHE A 336 -15.79 10.69 5.62
CA PHE A 336 -16.37 11.94 6.06
C PHE A 336 -17.87 11.85 6.45
N ILE A 337 -18.56 10.78 6.05
CA ILE A 337 -19.97 10.50 6.41
C ILE A 337 -20.15 9.23 7.22
N VAL A 338 -19.16 8.34 7.24
CA VAL A 338 -19.25 7.07 7.95
C VAL A 338 -18.21 7.05 9.07
N PRO A 339 -18.67 7.10 10.35
CA PRO A 339 -17.75 7.23 11.47
C PRO A 339 -16.88 5.96 11.65
N VAL A 340 -15.66 6.18 12.16
CA VAL A 340 -14.67 5.12 12.39
C VAL A 340 -15.18 3.99 13.32
N LYS A 341 -16.13 4.28 14.22
CA LYS A 341 -16.74 3.26 15.10
C LYS A 341 -17.31 2.05 14.36
N VAL A 342 -17.57 2.17 13.05
CA VAL A 342 -17.98 1.03 12.21
C VAL A 342 -16.88 -0.04 12.17
N LEU A 343 -15.61 0.35 12.18
CA LEU A 343 -14.49 -0.59 12.24
C LEU A 343 -14.45 -1.31 13.58
N ASN A 344 -14.73 -0.61 14.69
CA ASN A 344 -14.87 -1.23 16.02
C ASN A 344 -16.00 -2.27 16.07
N GLU A 345 -17.12 -2.01 15.40
CA GLU A 345 -18.22 -2.98 15.28
C GLU A 345 -17.81 -4.21 14.47
N VAL A 346 -17.06 -3.99 13.39
CA VAL A 346 -16.53 -5.08 12.57
C VAL A 346 -15.53 -5.91 13.36
N HIS A 347 -14.59 -5.28 14.04
CA HIS A 347 -13.62 -5.98 14.90
C HIS A 347 -14.32 -6.75 16.03
N LYS A 348 -15.32 -6.14 16.68
CA LYS A 348 -16.10 -6.84 17.74
C LYS A 348 -16.78 -8.09 17.23
N ASN A 349 -17.28 -8.10 16.00
CA ASN A 349 -17.99 -9.24 15.41
C ASN A 349 -17.03 -10.25 14.75
N PHE A 350 -15.86 -9.83 14.28
CA PHE A 350 -14.92 -10.62 13.47
C PHE A 350 -13.48 -10.33 13.89
N GLY A 351 -13.20 -10.37 15.21
CA GLY A 351 -11.91 -9.97 15.79
C GLY A 351 -10.72 -10.86 15.43
N ASP A 352 -10.96 -12.00 14.81
CA ASP A 352 -9.94 -12.88 14.23
C ASP A 352 -9.50 -12.47 12.80
N LYS A 353 -10.16 -11.48 12.20
CA LYS A 353 -9.89 -11.03 10.84
C LYS A 353 -9.01 -9.78 10.85
N ILE A 354 -8.02 -9.76 9.94
CA ILE A 354 -7.22 -8.57 9.68
C ILE A 354 -8.12 -7.48 9.07
N ILE A 355 -8.05 -6.25 9.58
CA ILE A 355 -8.68 -5.09 8.93
C ILE A 355 -7.56 -4.27 8.29
N MET A 356 -7.66 -4.03 6.98
CA MET A 356 -6.66 -3.31 6.21
C MET A 356 -7.31 -2.16 5.44
N ASN A 357 -6.81 -0.94 5.63
CA ASN A 357 -7.13 0.16 4.71
C ASN A 357 -6.27 -0.03 3.45
N THR A 358 -6.91 -0.39 2.34
CA THR A 358 -6.26 -0.81 1.11
C THR A 358 -6.21 0.28 0.05
N GLU A 359 -6.97 1.36 0.21
CA GLU A 359 -6.92 2.49 -0.72
C GLU A 359 -7.33 3.81 -0.07
N ALA A 360 -6.49 4.83 -0.32
CA ALA A 360 -6.73 6.20 0.06
C ALA A 360 -5.99 7.16 -0.90
N SER A 361 -6.72 7.94 -1.70
CA SER A 361 -6.15 8.93 -2.62
C SER A 361 -6.85 10.28 -2.47
N GLN A 362 -6.09 11.38 -2.59
CA GLN A 362 -6.63 12.74 -2.59
C GLN A 362 -6.84 13.25 -4.00
N GLY A 363 -7.85 14.11 -4.19
CA GLY A 363 -8.22 14.64 -5.51
C GLY A 363 -9.27 13.77 -6.23
N ASP A 364 -9.90 12.85 -5.51
CA ASP A 364 -10.93 11.93 -5.98
C ASP A 364 -12.28 12.58 -6.18
N LYS A 365 -12.61 13.57 -5.37
CA LYS A 365 -13.95 14.17 -5.35
C LYS A 365 -14.31 14.87 -6.66
N PRO A 366 -15.57 14.80 -7.13
CA PRO A 366 -16.02 15.49 -8.35
C PRO A 366 -15.82 17.01 -8.29
N TRP A 367 -15.82 17.60 -7.10
CA TRP A 367 -15.61 19.04 -6.88
C TRP A 367 -14.13 19.43 -6.71
N ASP A 368 -13.19 18.48 -6.71
CA ASP A 368 -11.76 18.76 -6.74
C ASP A 368 -11.33 19.14 -8.16
N PHE A 369 -11.49 20.41 -8.52
CA PHE A 369 -11.12 20.90 -9.86
C PHE A 369 -9.62 20.79 -10.15
N VAL A 370 -8.77 20.88 -9.09
CA VAL A 370 -7.32 20.67 -9.19
C VAL A 370 -6.99 19.35 -8.52
N LYS A 371 -6.80 18.31 -9.33
CA LYS A 371 -6.57 16.94 -8.87
C LYS A 371 -5.23 16.78 -8.14
N VAL A 372 -4.17 17.44 -8.62
CA VAL A 372 -2.83 17.40 -8.02
C VAL A 372 -2.53 18.76 -7.39
N GLN A 373 -2.28 18.78 -6.08
CA GLN A 373 -1.98 19.99 -5.31
C GLN A 373 -0.65 19.81 -4.59
N LEU A 374 0.45 20.11 -5.28
CA LEU A 374 1.80 19.96 -4.74
C LEU A 374 2.02 20.87 -3.52
N GLY A 375 2.46 20.28 -2.42
CA GLY A 375 2.76 20.96 -1.15
C GLY A 375 1.51 21.27 -0.31
N SER A 376 0.33 20.73 -0.64
CA SER A 376 -0.90 20.97 0.14
C SER A 376 -0.79 20.35 1.54
N TRP A 377 -0.65 21.20 2.55
CA TRP A 377 -0.61 20.79 3.95
C TRP A 377 -1.92 20.11 4.38
N ALA A 378 -3.07 20.68 4.00
CA ALA A 378 -4.37 20.11 4.35
C ALA A 378 -4.57 18.68 3.84
N ARG A 379 -4.02 18.34 2.66
CA ARG A 379 -4.05 16.96 2.15
C ARG A 379 -3.16 16.03 2.97
N ALA A 380 -1.99 16.52 3.40
CA ALA A 380 -1.12 15.74 4.30
C ALA A 380 -1.78 15.51 5.67
N GLU A 381 -2.41 16.52 6.24
CA GLU A 381 -3.17 16.37 7.49
C GLU A 381 -4.33 15.38 7.35
N ASN A 382 -5.04 15.36 6.23
CA ASN A 382 -6.12 14.40 5.99
C ASN A 382 -5.60 12.95 6.00
N TYR A 383 -4.44 12.69 5.39
CA TYR A 383 -3.82 11.35 5.48
C TYR A 383 -3.42 11.00 6.92
N ALA A 384 -2.73 11.92 7.61
CA ALA A 384 -2.28 11.69 8.98
C ALA A 384 -3.45 11.45 9.93
N ASN A 385 -4.48 12.29 9.86
CA ASN A 385 -5.67 12.14 10.70
C ASN A 385 -6.42 10.83 10.41
N ASN A 386 -6.59 10.46 9.13
CA ASN A 386 -7.24 9.20 8.80
C ASN A 386 -6.44 7.98 9.31
N ILE A 387 -5.11 8.02 9.21
CA ILE A 387 -4.26 6.95 9.77
C ILE A 387 -4.46 6.86 11.30
N ILE A 388 -4.45 7.99 12.00
CA ILE A 388 -4.64 8.03 13.46
C ILE A 388 -6.06 7.54 13.85
N ASP A 389 -7.08 7.89 13.07
CA ASP A 389 -8.46 7.51 13.33
C ASP A 389 -8.70 6.01 13.15
N VAL A 390 -7.97 5.34 12.25
CA VAL A 390 -8.22 3.93 11.89
C VAL A 390 -7.28 2.94 12.58
N ILE A 391 -6.19 3.44 13.18
CA ILE A 391 -5.30 2.66 14.04
C ILE A 391 -5.76 2.76 15.50
#